data_4ff8daaaca04d7b41e727490804e3876
#
_entry.id   4ff8daaaca04d7b41e727490804e3876
#
_cell.length_a   1.000
_cell.length_b   1.000
_cell.length_c   1.000
_cell.angle_alpha   90.00
_cell.angle_beta   90.00
_cell.angle_gamma   90.00
#
_symmetry.space_group_name_H-M   'P 1'
#
loop_
_entity.id
_entity.type
_entity.pdbx_description
1 polymer ?
#
loop_
_entity_poly.entity_id
_entity_poly.type
_entity_poly.pdbx_seq_one_letter_code
_entity_poly.pdbx_strand_id
1 'polypeptide(L)'
;MRIAIIAVGRLGRAPESALVQDYVQRASAAGRALGLGPVELIEAEARKPGKPAEALALGAHLSDADHLIACDEHGIARPSRAFADHLAGLRDRGVRRLVLLIGGADGLDPSFLERADERLAFGPQTWPHALVRVMLAEQVYRGITILAGGPYHRD
;
A
#
# COMPACT_ATOMS: atom_id res chain seq x y z
N MET A 1 -4.93 13.45 -3.37
CA MET A 1 -4.94 12.01 -3.75
C MET A 1 -5.17 11.17 -2.50
N ARG A 2 -6.24 10.39 -2.44
CA ARG A 2 -6.46 9.41 -1.35
C ARG A 2 -5.52 8.23 -1.52
N ILE A 3 -5.09 7.60 -0.43
CA ILE A 3 -4.21 6.43 -0.47
C ILE A 3 -4.85 5.32 0.34
N ALA A 4 -5.12 4.18 -0.28
CA ALA A 4 -5.67 3.01 0.37
C ALA A 4 -4.67 1.85 0.31
N ILE A 5 -4.31 1.29 1.45
CA ILE A 5 -3.62 0.00 1.57
C ILE A 5 -4.71 -1.05 1.73
N ILE A 6 -4.84 -1.94 0.76
CA ILE A 6 -5.85 -3.00 0.80
C ILE A 6 -5.14 -4.35 0.89
N ALA A 7 -5.47 -5.13 1.90
CA ALA A 7 -4.79 -6.39 2.16
C ALA A 7 -5.77 -7.51 2.52
N VAL A 8 -5.45 -8.76 2.14
CA VAL A 8 -6.23 -9.94 2.48
C VAL A 8 -6.11 -10.30 3.96
N GLY A 9 -7.22 -10.51 4.62
CA GLY A 9 -7.31 -11.00 6.01
C GLY A 9 -7.04 -9.94 7.06
N ARG A 10 -7.40 -10.25 8.30
CA ARG A 10 -7.23 -9.36 9.45
C ARG A 10 -5.92 -9.62 10.18
N LEU A 11 -5.26 -8.56 10.64
CA LEU A 11 -4.15 -8.67 11.58
C LEU A 11 -4.65 -8.96 13.01
N GLY A 12 -5.88 -8.54 13.33
CA GLY A 12 -6.47 -8.77 14.64
C GLY A 12 -5.61 -8.22 15.77
N ARG A 13 -5.17 -9.11 16.70
CA ARG A 13 -4.31 -8.76 17.84
C ARG A 13 -2.81 -8.95 17.57
N ALA A 14 -2.42 -9.19 16.34
CA ALA A 14 -1.01 -9.31 15.97
C ALA A 14 -0.26 -8.01 16.30
N PRO A 15 1.01 -8.09 16.71
CA PRO A 15 1.83 -6.90 17.02
C PRO A 15 1.91 -5.91 15.86
N GLU A 16 1.87 -6.41 14.63
CA GLU A 16 1.91 -5.63 13.39
C GLU A 16 0.69 -4.69 13.27
N SER A 17 -0.46 -5.06 13.83
CA SER A 17 -1.69 -4.25 13.76
C SER A 17 -1.48 -2.85 14.34
N ALA A 18 -0.87 -2.75 15.52
CA ALA A 18 -0.60 -1.46 16.17
C ALA A 18 0.37 -0.61 15.36
N LEU A 19 1.41 -1.24 14.78
CA LEU A 19 2.41 -0.55 13.96
C LEU A 19 1.79 0.01 12.68
N VAL A 20 1.00 -0.78 11.97
CA VAL A 20 0.32 -0.34 10.73
C VAL A 20 -0.60 0.84 11.03
N GLN A 21 -1.41 0.74 12.10
CA GLN A 21 -2.33 1.81 12.49
C GLN A 21 -1.60 3.11 12.84
N ASP A 22 -0.49 3.03 13.58
CA ASP A 22 0.32 4.20 13.91
C ASP A 22 0.85 4.89 12.64
N TYR A 23 1.46 4.13 11.72
CA TYR A 23 1.97 4.70 10.47
C TYR A 23 0.88 5.28 9.58
N VAL A 24 -0.26 4.61 9.44
CA VAL A 24 -1.41 5.09 8.67
C VAL A 24 -1.95 6.40 9.24
N GLN A 25 -2.10 6.50 10.55
CA GLN A 25 -2.56 7.71 11.23
C GLN A 25 -1.58 8.87 11.04
N ARG A 26 -0.29 8.63 11.24
CA ARG A 26 0.77 9.63 11.06
C ARG A 26 0.87 10.08 9.60
N ALA A 27 0.80 9.14 8.66
CA ALA A 27 0.78 9.44 7.24
C ALA A 27 -0.43 10.32 6.84
N SER A 28 -1.62 9.99 7.33
CA SER A 28 -2.83 10.79 7.10
C SER A 28 -2.71 12.20 7.64
N ALA A 29 -2.14 12.37 8.83
CA ALA A 29 -1.94 13.68 9.44
C ALA A 29 -0.92 14.53 8.66
N ALA A 30 0.25 13.94 8.34
CA ALA A 30 1.34 14.63 7.64
C ALA A 30 0.99 14.95 6.18
N GLY A 31 0.24 14.06 5.51
CA GLY A 31 -0.08 14.19 4.09
C GLY A 31 -1.14 15.23 3.76
N ARG A 32 -1.92 15.67 4.77
CA ARG A 32 -3.07 16.58 4.55
C ARG A 32 -2.69 17.86 3.81
N ALA A 33 -1.65 18.53 4.28
CA ALA A 33 -1.17 19.78 3.68
C ALA A 33 -0.56 19.60 2.28
N LEU A 34 -0.15 18.38 1.95
CA LEU A 34 0.45 18.03 0.67
C LEU A 34 -0.57 17.49 -0.36
N GLY A 35 -1.84 17.40 0.00
CA GLY A 35 -2.85 16.77 -0.84
C GLY A 35 -2.65 15.25 -1.01
N LEU A 36 -1.93 14.62 -0.07
CA LEU A 36 -1.68 13.17 0.01
C LEU A 36 -2.45 12.59 1.20
N GLY A 37 -3.52 11.90 0.92
CA GLY A 37 -4.39 11.32 1.95
C GLY A 37 -5.86 11.73 1.80
N PRO A 38 -6.73 11.24 2.71
CA PRO A 38 -6.39 10.38 3.83
C PRO A 38 -5.71 9.07 3.40
N VAL A 39 -4.87 8.53 4.30
CA VAL A 39 -4.31 7.18 4.18
C VAL A 39 -5.16 6.24 5.01
N GLU A 40 -5.57 5.12 4.44
CA GLU A 40 -6.41 4.13 5.11
C GLU A 40 -5.88 2.70 4.91
N LEU A 41 -6.11 1.84 5.89
CA LEU A 41 -5.94 0.39 5.76
C LEU A 41 -7.30 -0.26 5.64
N ILE A 42 -7.48 -1.08 4.61
CA ILE A 42 -8.68 -1.90 4.39
C ILE A 42 -8.26 -3.37 4.46
N GLU A 43 -8.84 -4.10 5.39
CA GLU A 43 -8.65 -5.53 5.56
C GLU A 43 -9.79 -6.28 4.87
N ALA A 44 -9.51 -6.89 3.72
CA ALA A 44 -10.48 -7.62 2.93
C ALA A 44 -10.58 -9.08 3.41
N GLU A 45 -11.73 -9.47 3.93
CA GLU A 45 -11.96 -10.83 4.42
C GLU A 45 -12.54 -11.73 3.33
N ALA A 46 -11.78 -12.75 2.95
CA ALA A 46 -12.27 -13.81 2.09
C ALA A 46 -13.14 -14.80 2.92
N ARG A 47 -14.31 -15.15 2.38
CA ARG A 47 -15.22 -16.12 3.02
C ARG A 47 -14.69 -17.55 3.02
N LYS A 48 -13.75 -17.86 2.15
CA LYS A 48 -13.10 -19.16 1.97
C LYS A 48 -11.62 -18.94 1.68
N PRO A 49 -10.76 -19.91 1.98
CA PRO A 49 -9.35 -19.84 1.61
C PRO A 49 -9.16 -19.95 0.08
N GLY A 50 -8.05 -19.39 -0.40
CA GLY A 50 -7.60 -19.51 -1.79
C GLY A 50 -7.79 -18.26 -2.62
N LYS A 51 -6.90 -18.10 -3.61
CA LYS A 51 -6.80 -16.92 -4.47
C LYS A 51 -8.12 -16.44 -5.08
N PRO A 52 -9.02 -17.30 -5.61
CA PRO A 52 -10.27 -16.81 -6.18
C PRO A 52 -11.19 -16.13 -5.17
N ALA A 53 -11.28 -16.65 -3.94
CA ALA A 53 -12.10 -16.04 -2.89
C ALA A 53 -11.47 -14.75 -2.35
N GLU A 54 -10.13 -14.72 -2.24
CA GLU A 54 -9.36 -13.54 -1.90
C GLU A 54 -9.49 -12.45 -2.97
N ALA A 55 -9.46 -12.84 -4.25
CA ALA A 55 -9.66 -11.92 -5.36
C ALA A 55 -11.04 -11.26 -5.33
N LEU A 56 -12.09 -12.01 -5.03
CA LEU A 56 -13.44 -11.44 -4.86
C LEU A 56 -13.50 -10.45 -3.70
N ALA A 57 -12.87 -10.80 -2.57
CA ALA A 57 -12.83 -9.93 -1.39
C ALA A 57 -12.07 -8.62 -1.66
N LEU A 58 -10.90 -8.69 -2.30
CA LEU A 58 -10.11 -7.53 -2.69
C LEU A 58 -10.85 -6.68 -3.73
N GLY A 59 -11.41 -7.32 -4.76
CA GLY A 59 -12.10 -6.65 -5.86
C GLY A 59 -13.30 -5.81 -5.43
N ALA A 60 -13.97 -6.20 -4.33
CA ALA A 60 -15.09 -5.45 -3.77
C ALA A 60 -14.69 -4.04 -3.27
N HIS A 61 -13.41 -3.79 -3.04
CA HIS A 61 -12.87 -2.51 -2.57
C HIS A 61 -12.21 -1.67 -3.68
N LEU A 62 -12.19 -2.18 -4.92
CA LEU A 62 -11.55 -1.54 -6.07
C LEU A 62 -12.58 -0.88 -6.99
N SER A 63 -12.12 0.15 -7.69
CA SER A 63 -12.84 0.84 -8.76
C SER A 63 -11.96 0.90 -10.00
N ASP A 64 -12.55 0.95 -11.19
CA ASP A 64 -11.80 1.08 -12.45
C ASP A 64 -11.04 2.41 -12.58
N ALA A 65 -11.44 3.40 -11.78
CA ALA A 65 -10.77 4.71 -11.72
C ALA A 65 -9.56 4.75 -10.75
N ASP A 66 -9.29 3.65 -10.04
CA ASP A 66 -8.15 3.58 -9.11
C ASP A 66 -6.84 3.40 -9.89
N HIS A 67 -5.80 4.13 -9.45
CA HIS A 67 -4.42 3.79 -9.81
C HIS A 67 -3.94 2.67 -8.89
N LEU A 68 -3.62 1.52 -9.47
CA LEU A 68 -3.36 0.28 -8.73
C LEU A 68 -1.87 -0.07 -8.75
N ILE A 69 -1.26 -0.14 -7.56
CA ILE A 69 0.09 -0.69 -7.37
C ILE A 69 -0.03 -2.02 -6.63
N ALA A 70 0.35 -3.11 -7.28
CA ALA A 70 0.37 -4.44 -6.69
C ALA A 70 1.70 -4.69 -5.97
N CYS A 71 1.65 -5.08 -4.69
CA CYS A 71 2.83 -5.59 -3.99
C CYS A 71 3.14 -7.02 -4.47
N ASP A 72 4.25 -7.18 -5.16
CA ASP A 72 4.69 -8.44 -5.78
C ASP A 72 6.21 -8.54 -5.69
N GLU A 73 6.73 -9.75 -5.38
CA GLU A 73 8.19 -9.97 -5.24
C GLU A 73 8.97 -9.73 -6.54
N HIS A 74 8.31 -9.81 -7.69
CA HIS A 74 8.87 -9.52 -9.02
C HIS A 74 8.67 -8.07 -9.45
N GLY A 75 8.19 -7.21 -8.55
CA GLY A 75 7.99 -5.79 -8.79
C GLY A 75 9.30 -4.98 -8.76
N ILE A 76 9.16 -3.68 -8.93
CA ILE A 76 10.30 -2.75 -8.89
C ILE A 76 10.56 -2.34 -7.44
N ALA A 77 11.77 -2.59 -6.94
CA ALA A 77 12.23 -2.03 -5.67
C ALA A 77 12.65 -0.57 -5.87
N ARG A 78 12.00 0.35 -5.16
CA ARG A 78 12.28 1.78 -5.24
C ARG A 78 12.99 2.27 -3.98
N PRO A 79 14.06 3.07 -4.09
CA PRO A 79 14.57 3.85 -2.97
C PRO A 79 13.47 4.76 -2.38
N SER A 80 13.52 5.05 -1.09
CA SER A 80 12.47 5.83 -0.41
C SER A 80 12.23 7.21 -1.03
N ARG A 81 13.28 7.91 -1.48
CA ARG A 81 13.14 9.19 -2.19
C ARG A 81 12.42 9.03 -3.52
N ALA A 82 12.80 8.02 -4.31
CA ALA A 82 12.13 7.74 -5.59
C ALA A 82 10.65 7.36 -5.38
N PHE A 83 10.32 6.66 -4.28
CA PHE A 83 8.93 6.37 -3.92
C PHE A 83 8.17 7.66 -3.52
N ALA A 84 8.81 8.56 -2.76
CA ALA A 84 8.23 9.86 -2.42
C ALA A 84 7.93 10.69 -3.68
N ASP A 85 8.90 10.83 -4.58
CA ASP A 85 8.74 11.55 -5.85
C ASP A 85 7.63 10.93 -6.71
N HIS A 86 7.52 9.60 -6.69
CA HIS A 86 6.47 8.88 -7.38
C HIS A 86 5.08 9.21 -6.82
N LEU A 87 4.89 9.23 -5.50
CA LEU A 87 3.64 9.64 -4.87
C LEU A 87 3.24 11.08 -5.24
N ALA A 88 4.21 11.99 -5.24
CA ALA A 88 3.99 13.37 -5.68
C ALA A 88 3.59 13.43 -7.15
N GLY A 89 4.29 12.70 -8.01
CA GLY A 89 3.98 12.63 -9.45
C GLY A 89 2.59 12.07 -9.76
N LEU A 90 2.13 11.04 -9.03
CA LEU A 90 0.77 10.52 -9.17
C LEU A 90 -0.28 11.58 -8.77
N ARG A 91 -0.08 12.25 -7.64
CA ARG A 91 -0.94 13.35 -7.20
C ARG A 91 -1.01 14.46 -8.25
N ASP A 92 0.13 14.89 -8.76
CA ASP A 92 0.26 16.03 -9.68
C ASP A 92 -0.33 15.72 -11.06
N ARG A 93 -0.36 14.43 -11.46
CA ARG A 93 -1.09 13.94 -12.63
C ARG A 93 -2.61 13.80 -12.41
N GLY A 94 -3.11 14.15 -11.22
CA GLY A 94 -4.54 14.15 -10.92
C GLY A 94 -5.12 12.79 -10.53
N VAL A 95 -4.28 11.83 -10.14
CA VAL A 95 -4.77 10.55 -9.56
C VAL A 95 -5.61 10.86 -8.33
N ARG A 96 -6.86 10.43 -8.33
CA ARG A 96 -7.79 10.70 -7.22
C ARG A 96 -7.61 9.72 -6.08
N ARG A 97 -7.38 8.44 -6.40
CA ARG A 97 -7.17 7.36 -5.43
C ARG A 97 -6.05 6.44 -5.90
N LEU A 98 -5.02 6.32 -5.07
CA LEU A 98 -3.97 5.31 -5.17
C LEU A 98 -4.35 4.12 -4.29
N VAL A 99 -4.33 2.92 -4.86
CA VAL A 99 -4.51 1.66 -4.14
C VAL A 99 -3.20 0.90 -4.15
N LEU A 100 -2.75 0.51 -2.97
CA LEU A 100 -1.59 -0.34 -2.74
C LEU A 100 -2.13 -1.71 -2.28
N LEU A 101 -2.02 -2.72 -3.14
CA LEU A 101 -2.69 -4.01 -2.97
C LEU A 101 -1.72 -5.07 -2.45
N ILE A 102 -2.10 -5.77 -1.38
CA ILE A 102 -1.31 -6.84 -0.75
C ILE A 102 -2.14 -8.13 -0.75
N GLY A 103 -1.60 -9.18 -1.35
CA GLY A 103 -2.20 -10.51 -1.36
C GLY A 103 -2.09 -11.26 -0.03
N GLY A 104 -2.67 -12.45 0.01
CA GLY A 104 -2.51 -13.41 1.10
C GLY A 104 -1.18 -14.17 1.02
N ALA A 105 -1.11 -15.32 1.71
CA ALA A 105 0.10 -16.15 1.78
C ALA A 105 0.59 -16.67 0.41
N ASP A 106 -0.36 -16.88 -0.52
CA ASP A 106 -0.06 -17.37 -1.87
C ASP A 106 0.14 -16.23 -2.90
N GLY A 107 0.21 -14.98 -2.44
CA GLY A 107 0.32 -13.80 -3.28
C GLY A 107 -1.00 -13.37 -3.92
N LEU A 108 -0.96 -12.41 -4.83
CA LEU A 108 -2.11 -11.90 -5.54
C LEU A 108 -2.56 -12.86 -6.66
N ASP A 109 -3.87 -12.80 -6.96
CA ASP A 109 -4.40 -13.44 -8.16
C ASP A 109 -3.79 -12.79 -9.42
N PRO A 110 -3.45 -13.57 -10.47
CA PRO A 110 -2.87 -13.04 -11.70
C PRO A 110 -3.66 -11.89 -12.34
N SER A 111 -4.99 -11.89 -12.22
CA SER A 111 -5.83 -10.82 -12.75
C SER A 111 -5.52 -9.45 -12.16
N PHE A 112 -5.12 -9.38 -10.89
CA PHE A 112 -4.67 -8.12 -10.28
C PHE A 112 -3.29 -7.69 -10.75
N LEU A 113 -2.40 -8.65 -11.00
CA LEU A 113 -1.06 -8.36 -11.53
C LEU A 113 -1.14 -7.84 -12.97
N GLU A 114 -2.10 -8.33 -13.76
CA GLU A 114 -2.37 -7.85 -15.13
C GLU A 114 -3.04 -6.47 -15.14
N ARG A 115 -3.96 -6.23 -14.20
CA ARG A 115 -4.67 -4.96 -14.07
C ARG A 115 -3.81 -3.85 -13.46
N ALA A 116 -2.81 -4.20 -12.65
CA ALA A 116 -2.01 -3.21 -11.93
C ALA A 116 -1.27 -2.28 -12.89
N ASP A 117 -1.35 -0.97 -12.63
CA ASP A 117 -0.55 0.02 -13.33
C ASP A 117 0.94 -0.16 -13.05
N GLU A 118 1.25 -0.67 -11.85
CA GLU A 118 2.62 -0.91 -11.41
C GLU A 118 2.71 -2.08 -10.42
N ARG A 119 3.92 -2.67 -10.32
CA ARG A 119 4.25 -3.68 -9.31
C ARG A 119 5.39 -3.15 -8.44
N LEU A 120 5.24 -3.26 -7.13
CA LEU A 120 6.20 -2.80 -6.12
C LEU A 120 6.76 -3.99 -5.35
N ALA A 121 8.10 -4.06 -5.23
CA ALA A 121 8.80 -5.04 -4.39
C ALA A 121 9.53 -4.37 -3.23
N PHE A 122 9.71 -5.12 -2.13
CA PHE A 122 10.52 -4.74 -0.97
C PHE A 122 11.89 -5.46 -0.96
N GLY A 123 12.51 -5.58 -2.13
CA GLY A 123 13.74 -6.34 -2.33
C GLY A 123 13.49 -7.74 -2.87
N PRO A 124 14.56 -8.55 -3.02
CA PRO A 124 14.49 -9.88 -3.63
C PRO A 124 13.98 -10.97 -2.67
N GLN A 125 13.74 -10.64 -1.40
CA GLN A 125 13.28 -11.60 -0.40
C GLN A 125 11.76 -11.72 -0.42
N THR A 126 11.26 -12.90 -0.07
CA THR A 126 9.85 -13.11 0.24
C THR A 126 9.56 -12.69 1.67
N TRP A 127 8.55 -11.86 1.86
CA TRP A 127 8.16 -11.32 3.16
C TRP A 127 6.80 -11.82 3.60
N PRO A 128 6.59 -12.11 4.90
CA PRO A 128 5.26 -12.37 5.44
C PRO A 128 4.33 -11.18 5.16
N HIS A 129 3.12 -11.45 4.69
CA HIS A 129 2.15 -10.41 4.32
C HIS A 129 1.82 -9.43 5.46
N ALA A 130 1.90 -9.86 6.71
CA ALA A 130 1.73 -8.99 7.88
C ALA A 130 2.85 -7.94 7.96
N LEU A 131 4.11 -8.34 7.73
CA LEU A 131 5.25 -7.43 7.71
C LEU A 131 5.21 -6.52 6.48
N VAL A 132 4.79 -7.02 5.32
CA VAL A 132 4.61 -6.18 4.12
C VAL A 132 3.66 -5.02 4.39
N ARG A 133 2.57 -5.23 5.15
CA ARG A 133 1.66 -4.15 5.53
C ARG A 133 2.35 -3.08 6.38
N VAL A 134 3.19 -3.48 7.34
CA VAL A 134 3.95 -2.55 8.18
C VAL A 134 4.95 -1.77 7.33
N MET A 135 5.74 -2.47 6.50
CA MET A 135 6.76 -1.86 5.64
C MET A 135 6.13 -0.87 4.66
N LEU A 136 5.00 -1.25 4.06
CA LEU A 136 4.30 -0.38 3.11
C LEU A 136 3.71 0.86 3.79
N ALA A 137 3.05 0.71 4.93
CA ALA A 137 2.51 1.83 5.71
C ALA A 137 3.63 2.78 6.16
N GLU A 138 4.78 2.22 6.59
CA GLU A 138 5.98 2.98 6.94
C GLU A 138 6.53 3.74 5.73
N GLN A 139 6.65 3.11 4.57
CA GLN A 139 7.17 3.75 3.36
C GLN A 139 6.23 4.85 2.83
N VAL A 140 4.92 4.68 2.95
CA VAL A 140 3.95 5.76 2.66
C VAL A 140 4.16 6.94 3.60
N TYR A 141 4.27 6.69 4.91
CA TYR A 141 4.57 7.74 5.90
C TYR A 141 5.92 8.41 5.63
N ARG A 142 6.98 7.62 5.37
CA ARG A 142 8.32 8.13 5.05
C ARG A 142 8.30 8.98 3.79
N GLY A 143 7.67 8.53 2.73
CA GLY A 143 7.54 9.29 1.48
C GLY A 143 6.84 10.63 1.69
N ILE A 144 5.76 10.65 2.45
CA ILE A 144 5.05 11.89 2.81
C ILE A 144 5.96 12.82 3.63
N THR A 145 6.73 12.29 4.59
CA THR A 145 7.63 13.12 5.41
C THR A 145 8.81 13.67 4.63
N ILE A 146 9.32 12.93 3.64
CA ILE A 146 10.34 13.44 2.70
C ILE A 146 9.79 14.65 1.94
N LEU A 147 8.59 14.53 1.37
CA LEU A 147 7.94 15.62 0.63
C LEU A 147 7.60 16.83 1.51
N ALA A 148 7.35 16.60 2.80
CA ALA A 148 7.12 17.66 3.78
C ALA A 148 8.41 18.33 4.28
N GLY A 149 9.60 17.83 3.91
CA GLY A 149 10.86 18.30 4.45
C GLY A 149 11.08 17.95 5.93
N GLY A 150 10.41 16.92 6.43
CA GLY A 150 10.48 16.49 7.83
C GLY A 150 11.73 15.70 8.18
N PRO A 151 12.12 15.62 9.47
CA PRO A 151 13.40 15.03 9.91
C PRO A 151 13.35 13.49 10.02
N TYR A 152 12.26 12.84 9.64
CA TYR A 152 12.09 11.39 9.83
C TYR A 152 13.03 10.58 8.94
N HIS A 153 13.21 11.01 7.67
CA HIS A 153 14.15 10.38 6.75
C HIS A 153 15.54 10.97 6.92
N ARG A 154 16.52 10.10 7.00
CA ARG A 154 17.96 10.44 6.98
C ARG A 154 18.60 9.63 5.86
N ASP A 155 19.38 10.32 5.01
CA ASP A 155 20.19 9.68 3.96
C ASP A 155 21.38 8.96 4.58
#